data_c195be1f854a08a1a12262ff454b3799
#
_entry.id   c195be1f854a08a1a12262ff454b3799
#
_cell.length_a   1.000
_cell.length_b   1.000
_cell.length_c   1.000
_cell.angle_alpha   90.00
_cell.angle_beta   90.00
_cell.angle_gamma   90.00
#
_symmetry.space_group_name_H-M   'P 1'
#
loop_
_entity.id
_entity.type
_entity.pdbx_description
1 polymer ?
#
loop_
_entity_poly.entity_id
_entity_poly.type
_entity_poly.pdbx_seq_one_letter_code
_entity_poly.pdbx_strand_id
1 'polypeptide(L)'
;VLKRGHKAGNLKILPIIVEDRIQEIKRTKDLVEFFVKIGLAKELERISEVKIRAGKGKMRGRKYKTKIGPLFVVTEDKGIGKAVRNIIGSDVCKVQNLSAEYLAPGAAAGRLTIFTKSAIEKLGVQK
;
A
#
# COMPACT_ATOMS: atom_id res chain seq x y z
N VAL A 1 -2.99 12.36 -1.28
CA VAL A 1 -1.85 11.56 -0.81
C VAL A 1 -1.09 12.33 0.25
N LEU A 2 -0.56 13.51 -0.05
CA LEU A 2 0.22 14.33 0.90
C LEU A 2 -0.58 14.76 2.13
N LYS A 3 -1.85 15.19 1.97
CA LYS A 3 -2.74 15.55 3.10
C LYS A 3 -2.93 14.39 4.10
N ARG A 4 -2.82 13.14 3.63
CA ARG A 4 -2.89 11.96 4.47
C ARG A 4 -1.56 11.63 5.18
N GLY A 5 -0.49 12.36 4.86
CA GLY A 5 0.83 12.21 5.45
C GLY A 5 1.71 11.15 4.79
N HIS A 6 1.34 10.64 3.61
CA HIS A 6 2.23 9.77 2.83
C HIS A 6 3.45 10.53 2.35
N LYS A 7 4.62 9.93 2.49
CA LYS A 7 5.89 10.47 2.00
C LYS A 7 6.18 9.92 0.60
N ALA A 8 5.55 10.50 -0.40
CA ALA A 8 5.72 10.08 -1.80
C ALA A 8 7.08 10.48 -2.41
N GLY A 9 7.99 11.05 -1.62
CA GLY A 9 9.31 11.45 -2.10
C GLY A 9 9.23 12.50 -3.22
N ASN A 10 10.08 12.34 -4.23
CA ASN A 10 10.14 13.21 -5.40
C ASN A 10 9.23 12.77 -6.54
N LEU A 11 8.27 11.89 -6.28
CA LEU A 11 7.34 11.42 -7.30
C LEU A 11 6.41 12.55 -7.75
N LYS A 12 6.56 12.94 -9.01
CA LYS A 12 5.74 14.01 -9.62
C LYS A 12 4.36 13.52 -10.07
N ILE A 13 4.22 12.22 -10.31
CA ILE A 13 3.01 11.61 -10.89
C ILE A 13 2.42 10.58 -9.93
N LEU A 14 1.15 10.72 -9.63
CA LEU A 14 0.34 9.79 -8.85
C LEU A 14 -0.98 9.56 -9.61
N PRO A 15 -1.52 8.34 -9.61
CA PRO A 15 -1.02 7.11 -8.97
C PRO A 15 0.24 6.54 -9.62
N ILE A 16 0.96 5.67 -8.90
CA ILE A 16 2.16 5.00 -9.41
C ILE A 16 1.72 3.80 -10.24
N ILE A 17 2.23 3.73 -11.48
CA ILE A 17 1.98 2.61 -12.38
C ILE A 17 3.27 1.80 -12.51
N VAL A 18 3.18 0.49 -12.35
CA VAL A 18 4.30 -0.44 -12.40
C VAL A 18 4.04 -1.59 -13.35
N GLU A 19 5.11 -2.25 -13.78
CA GLU A 19 5.01 -3.45 -14.60
C GLU A 19 4.37 -4.62 -13.85
N ASP A 20 3.77 -5.55 -14.58
CA ASP A 20 3.08 -6.71 -14.02
C ASP A 20 4.01 -7.70 -13.33
N ARG A 21 5.32 -7.66 -13.62
CA ARG A 21 6.34 -8.49 -12.95
C ARG A 21 6.34 -8.35 -11.43
N ILE A 22 5.87 -7.22 -10.90
CA ILE A 22 5.76 -7.02 -9.45
C ILE A 22 4.86 -8.06 -8.79
N GLN A 23 3.88 -8.62 -9.51
CA GLN A 23 2.95 -9.63 -8.98
C GLN A 23 3.65 -10.94 -8.60
N GLU A 24 4.84 -11.19 -9.14
CA GLU A 24 5.62 -12.41 -8.91
C GLU A 24 6.56 -12.31 -7.69
N ILE A 25 6.70 -11.13 -7.12
CA ILE A 25 7.54 -10.92 -5.93
C ILE A 25 6.94 -11.65 -4.73
N LYS A 26 7.70 -12.62 -4.20
CA LYS A 26 7.29 -13.44 -3.04
C LYS A 26 7.99 -13.04 -1.75
N ARG A 27 9.18 -12.41 -1.84
CA ARG A 27 10.01 -12.05 -0.69
C ARG A 27 9.85 -10.58 -0.34
N THR A 28 9.71 -10.28 0.94
CA THR A 28 9.65 -8.89 1.45
C THR A 28 10.92 -8.11 1.14
N LYS A 29 12.09 -8.76 1.13
CA LYS A 29 13.36 -8.11 0.80
C LYS A 29 13.33 -7.49 -0.61
N ASP A 30 12.90 -8.26 -1.59
CA ASP A 30 12.82 -7.82 -2.99
C ASP A 30 11.82 -6.66 -3.15
N LEU A 31 10.73 -6.70 -2.38
CA LEU A 31 9.74 -5.64 -2.35
C LEU A 31 10.28 -4.36 -1.69
N VAL A 32 11.07 -4.47 -0.64
CA VAL A 32 11.74 -3.31 -0.01
C VAL A 32 12.75 -2.68 -0.97
N GLU A 33 13.55 -3.48 -1.68
CA GLU A 33 14.45 -2.98 -2.73
C GLU A 33 13.69 -2.24 -3.84
N PHE A 34 12.53 -2.77 -4.24
CA PHE A 34 11.65 -2.10 -5.20
C PHE A 34 11.16 -0.74 -4.68
N PHE A 35 10.75 -0.62 -3.42
CA PHE A 35 10.36 0.66 -2.81
C PHE A 35 11.50 1.67 -2.82
N VAL A 36 12.72 1.23 -2.51
CA VAL A 36 13.92 2.08 -2.53
C VAL A 36 14.19 2.58 -3.95
N LYS A 37 14.12 1.71 -4.96
CA LYS A 37 14.33 2.06 -6.37
C LYS A 37 13.33 3.11 -6.88
N ILE A 38 12.07 3.05 -6.43
CA ILE A 38 11.03 4.04 -6.79
C ILE A 38 11.18 5.35 -6.00
N GLY A 39 12.02 5.38 -4.96
CA GLY A 39 12.19 6.56 -4.11
C GLY A 39 11.19 6.66 -2.96
N LEU A 40 10.57 5.56 -2.58
CA LEU A 40 9.62 5.46 -1.46
C LEU A 40 10.25 4.98 -0.15
N ALA A 41 11.58 5.07 0.00
CA ALA A 41 12.26 4.67 1.23
C ALA A 41 11.70 5.40 2.47
N LYS A 42 11.48 6.71 2.36
CA LYS A 42 10.89 7.52 3.44
C LYS A 42 9.46 7.11 3.81
N GLU A 43 8.73 6.52 2.89
CA GLU A 43 7.40 5.97 3.16
C GLU A 43 7.51 4.68 3.99
N LEU A 44 8.48 3.82 3.69
CA LEU A 44 8.76 2.63 4.50
C LEU A 44 9.14 3.00 5.94
N GLU A 45 10.02 3.97 6.12
CA GLU A 45 10.39 4.49 7.45
C GLU A 45 9.14 5.01 8.19
N ARG A 46 8.29 5.78 7.50
CA ARG A 46 7.05 6.31 8.09
C ARG A 46 6.12 5.20 8.60
N ILE A 47 5.91 4.13 7.83
CA ILE A 47 5.01 3.05 8.21
C ILE A 47 5.60 2.09 9.25
N SER A 48 6.92 1.97 9.32
CA SER A 48 7.60 1.16 10.35
C SER A 48 7.43 1.71 11.77
N GLU A 49 7.19 3.02 11.91
CA GLU A 49 6.96 3.65 13.20
C GLU A 49 5.60 3.23 13.79
N VAL A 50 5.64 2.41 14.82
CA VAL A 50 4.46 1.96 15.56
C VAL A 50 4.32 2.77 16.84
N LYS A 51 3.13 3.32 17.08
CA LYS A 51 2.82 4.10 18.30
C LYS A 51 1.96 3.30 19.25
N ILE A 52 2.18 3.48 20.56
CA ILE A 52 1.28 2.95 21.60
C ILE A 52 -0.01 3.77 21.57
N ARG A 53 -1.14 3.08 21.54
CA ARG A 53 -2.47 3.69 21.53
C ARG A 53 -2.73 4.41 22.86
N ALA A 54 -3.25 5.62 22.80
CA ALA A 54 -3.76 6.32 23.98
C ALA A 54 -5.09 5.70 24.46
N GLY A 55 -5.39 5.86 25.75
CA GLY A 55 -6.66 5.42 26.35
C GLY A 55 -6.75 3.93 26.63
N LYS A 56 -7.94 3.49 27.07
CA LYS A 56 -8.22 2.12 27.56
C LYS A 56 -8.12 1.03 26.47
N GLY A 57 -8.12 1.40 25.20
CA GLY A 57 -7.99 0.44 24.09
C GLY A 57 -6.70 -0.38 24.12
N LYS A 58 -5.61 0.17 24.68
CA LYS A 58 -4.34 -0.55 24.86
C LYS A 58 -4.45 -1.74 25.82
N MET A 59 -5.30 -1.65 26.84
CA MET A 59 -5.56 -2.73 27.81
C MET A 59 -6.52 -3.80 27.26
N ARG A 60 -7.23 -3.48 26.14
CA ARG A 60 -8.19 -4.37 25.49
C ARG A 60 -7.61 -5.07 24.26
N GLY A 61 -6.33 -5.47 24.28
CA GLY A 61 -5.65 -6.17 23.20
C GLY A 61 -5.26 -5.29 21.99
N ARG A 62 -5.54 -3.97 22.00
CA ARG A 62 -5.23 -3.05 20.91
C ARG A 62 -4.12 -2.07 21.28
N LYS A 63 -3.00 -2.60 21.77
CA LYS A 63 -1.87 -1.81 22.30
C LYS A 63 -1.26 -0.87 21.26
N TYR A 64 -1.12 -1.32 20.02
CA TYR A 64 -0.41 -0.59 18.98
C TYR A 64 -1.35 0.08 17.99
N LYS A 65 -0.94 1.25 17.49
CA LYS A 65 -1.56 1.96 16.38
C LYS A 65 -0.56 2.04 15.24
N THR A 66 -0.89 1.39 14.12
CA THR A 66 -0.10 1.39 12.91
C THR A 66 -0.55 2.51 11.96
N LYS A 67 0.37 3.01 11.15
CA LYS A 67 0.06 3.95 10.08
C LYS A 67 -0.43 3.18 8.84
N ILE A 68 -1.35 3.77 8.10
CA ILE A 68 -1.81 3.21 6.83
C ILE A 68 -0.72 3.42 5.78
N GLY A 69 -0.30 2.34 5.16
CA GLY A 69 0.71 2.29 4.12
C GLY A 69 0.11 2.23 2.70
N PRO A 70 0.96 2.00 1.70
CA PRO A 70 0.54 1.92 0.31
C PRO A 70 -0.38 0.73 0.05
N LEU A 71 -1.24 0.90 -0.94
CA LEU A 71 -2.11 -0.14 -1.48
C LEU A 71 -1.56 -0.61 -2.83
N PHE A 72 -1.42 -1.92 -3.00
CA PHE A 72 -1.12 -2.53 -4.29
C PHE A 72 -2.41 -3.03 -4.93
N VAL A 73 -2.68 -2.58 -6.15
CA VAL A 73 -3.81 -3.05 -6.96
C VAL A 73 -3.27 -3.88 -8.10
N VAL A 74 -3.60 -5.17 -8.08
CA VAL A 74 -3.09 -6.18 -9.00
C VAL A 74 -4.24 -6.90 -9.70
N THR A 75 -3.95 -7.46 -10.87
CA THR A 75 -4.93 -8.32 -11.57
C THR A 75 -5.00 -9.70 -10.93
N GLU A 76 -3.83 -10.28 -10.64
CA GLU A 76 -3.70 -11.61 -10.04
C GLU A 76 -2.67 -11.57 -8.92
N ASP A 77 -2.89 -12.35 -7.87
CA ASP A 77 -1.89 -12.54 -6.81
C ASP A 77 -1.04 -13.77 -7.11
N LYS A 78 0.11 -13.55 -7.74
CA LYS A 78 1.12 -14.60 -8.02
C LYS A 78 2.12 -14.78 -6.87
N GLY A 79 1.85 -14.17 -5.73
CA GLY A 79 2.67 -14.26 -4.51
C GLY A 79 2.98 -12.94 -3.83
N ILE A 80 2.68 -11.81 -4.47
CA ILE A 80 2.90 -10.46 -3.92
C ILE A 80 2.17 -10.27 -2.59
N GLY A 81 0.99 -10.89 -2.41
CA GLY A 81 0.23 -10.81 -1.17
C GLY A 81 1.03 -11.25 0.05
N LYS A 82 1.88 -12.27 -0.07
CA LYS A 82 2.76 -12.73 1.02
C LYS A 82 3.84 -11.69 1.36
N ALA A 83 4.45 -11.09 0.34
CA ALA A 83 5.49 -10.09 0.51
C ALA A 83 4.96 -8.80 1.15
N VAL A 84 3.80 -8.31 0.67
CA VAL A 84 3.20 -7.05 1.12
C VAL A 84 2.62 -7.14 2.53
N ARG A 85 1.96 -8.24 2.89
CA ARG A 85 1.38 -8.43 4.24
C ARG A 85 2.39 -8.32 5.37
N ASN A 86 3.65 -8.61 5.10
CA ASN A 86 4.72 -8.46 6.10
C ASN A 86 5.18 -7.01 6.26
N ILE A 87 4.78 -6.09 5.38
CA ILE A 87 5.06 -4.66 5.52
C ILE A 87 3.89 -4.00 6.24
N ILE A 88 4.14 -3.48 7.43
CA ILE A 88 3.11 -2.91 8.31
C ILE A 88 2.26 -1.86 7.55
N GLY A 89 0.95 -2.03 7.62
CA GLY A 89 -0.01 -1.08 7.06
C GLY A 89 -0.17 -1.09 5.54
N SER A 90 0.58 -1.94 4.84
CA SER A 90 0.44 -2.12 3.39
C SER A 90 -0.57 -3.23 3.09
N ASP A 91 -1.35 -3.05 2.04
CA ASP A 91 -2.37 -4.01 1.59
C ASP A 91 -2.23 -4.32 0.10
N VAL A 92 -2.77 -5.48 -0.28
CA VAL A 92 -2.92 -5.91 -1.67
C VAL A 92 -4.39 -6.15 -1.96
N CYS A 93 -4.86 -5.66 -3.07
CA CYS A 93 -6.22 -5.87 -3.54
C CYS A 93 -6.20 -6.29 -5.02
N LYS A 94 -7.03 -7.27 -5.37
CA LYS A 94 -7.31 -7.57 -6.78
C LYS A 94 -8.26 -6.51 -7.34
N VAL A 95 -8.11 -6.19 -8.63
CA VAL A 95 -8.98 -5.21 -9.31
C VAL A 95 -10.46 -5.46 -9.07
N GLN A 96 -10.88 -6.74 -9.12
CA GLN A 96 -12.27 -7.14 -8.93
C GLN A 96 -12.81 -6.83 -7.53
N ASN A 97 -11.93 -6.79 -6.52
CA ASN A 97 -12.28 -6.56 -5.12
C ASN A 97 -11.96 -5.13 -4.66
N LEU A 98 -11.63 -4.24 -5.60
CA LEU A 98 -11.30 -2.86 -5.28
C LEU A 98 -12.53 -2.12 -4.77
N SER A 99 -12.47 -1.65 -3.54
CA SER A 99 -13.54 -0.91 -2.87
C SER A 99 -13.08 0.45 -2.38
N ALA A 100 -14.04 1.32 -2.09
CA ALA A 100 -13.77 2.62 -1.50
C ALA A 100 -13.05 2.51 -0.14
N GLU A 101 -13.28 1.44 0.62
CA GLU A 101 -12.62 1.19 1.90
C GLU A 101 -11.10 1.01 1.74
N TYR A 102 -10.65 0.30 0.71
CA TYR A 102 -9.21 0.16 0.42
C TYR A 102 -8.57 1.47 0.00
N LEU A 103 -9.26 2.29 -0.80
CA LEU A 103 -8.74 3.56 -1.30
C LEU A 103 -8.81 4.69 -0.28
N ALA A 104 -9.84 4.68 0.57
CA ALA A 104 -10.10 5.71 1.56
C ALA A 104 -10.35 5.13 2.96
N PRO A 105 -9.41 4.36 3.54
CA PRO A 105 -9.60 3.73 4.84
C PRO A 105 -9.85 4.79 5.93
N GLY A 106 -10.92 4.58 6.72
CA GLY A 106 -11.39 5.52 7.72
C GLY A 106 -12.02 6.79 7.14
N ALA A 107 -12.65 6.69 5.97
CA ALA A 107 -13.33 7.78 5.24
C ALA A 107 -12.40 8.94 4.82
N ALA A 108 -11.08 8.79 4.97
CA ALA A 108 -10.11 9.80 4.54
C ALA A 108 -9.52 9.39 3.18
N ALA A 109 -9.80 10.16 2.13
CA ALA A 109 -9.29 9.93 0.79
C ALA A 109 -7.76 10.13 0.68
N GLY A 110 -7.17 9.62 -0.41
CA GLY A 110 -5.79 9.89 -0.78
C GLY A 110 -4.78 8.89 -0.23
N ARG A 111 -5.13 7.62 -0.13
CA ARG A 111 -4.17 6.54 0.11
C ARG A 111 -3.18 6.44 -1.06
N LEU A 112 -1.90 6.28 -0.75
CA LEU A 112 -0.89 6.02 -1.77
C LEU A 112 -1.18 4.67 -2.44
N THR A 113 -1.44 4.69 -3.75
CA THR A 113 -1.84 3.49 -4.50
C THR A 113 -0.86 3.22 -5.62
N ILE A 114 -0.47 1.96 -5.74
CA ILE A 114 0.43 1.44 -6.77
C ILE A 114 -0.39 0.45 -7.61
N PHE A 115 -0.57 0.78 -8.89
CA PHE A 115 -1.30 -0.06 -9.83
C PHE A 115 -0.33 -0.82 -10.72
N THR A 116 -0.66 -2.07 -11.04
CA THR A 116 -0.01 -2.75 -12.16
C THR A 116 -0.63 -2.27 -13.49
N LYS A 117 0.14 -2.34 -14.57
CA LYS A 117 -0.31 -1.91 -15.90
C LYS A 117 -1.60 -2.62 -16.31
N SER A 118 -1.62 -3.94 -16.19
CA SER A 118 -2.81 -4.74 -16.49
C SER A 118 -4.01 -4.43 -15.58
N ALA A 119 -3.78 -3.98 -14.34
CA ALA A 119 -4.86 -3.58 -13.44
C ALA A 119 -5.56 -2.32 -13.93
N ILE A 120 -4.82 -1.33 -14.43
CA ILE A 120 -5.38 -0.09 -14.99
C ILE A 120 -6.16 -0.39 -16.28
N GLU A 121 -5.60 -1.21 -17.16
CA GLU A 121 -6.27 -1.62 -18.38
C GLU A 121 -7.64 -2.26 -18.09
N LYS A 122 -7.69 -3.17 -17.11
CA LYS A 122 -8.96 -3.79 -16.68
C LYS A 122 -9.95 -2.78 -16.07
N LEU A 123 -9.48 -1.80 -15.30
CA LEU A 123 -10.36 -0.74 -14.76
C LEU A 123 -10.92 0.15 -15.87
N GLY A 124 -10.13 0.42 -16.92
CA GLY A 124 -10.58 1.22 -18.07
C GLY A 124 -11.62 0.51 -18.96
N VAL A 125 -11.64 -0.82 -18.96
CA VAL A 125 -12.59 -1.64 -19.75
C VAL A 125 -13.92 -1.86 -19.03
N GLN A 126 -13.97 -1.71 -17.71
CA GLN A 126 -15.22 -1.76 -16.94
C GLN A 126 -16.03 -0.48 -17.15
N LYS A 127 -16.65 -0.35 -18.32
CA LYS A 127 -17.69 0.65 -18.62
C LYS A 127 -19.07 0.01 -18.51
#